data_f38fa5028ce9bf717c73d4bbd6ab2d13
#
_entry.id   f38fa5028ce9bf717c73d4bbd6ab2d13
#
_cell.length_a   1.000
_cell.length_b   1.000
_cell.length_c   1.000
_cell.angle_alpha   90.00
_cell.angle_beta   90.00
_cell.angle_gamma   90.00
#
_symmetry.space_group_name_H-M   'P 1'
#
loop_
_entity.id
_entity.type
_entity.pdbx_description
1 polymer ?
#
loop_
_entity_poly.entity_id
_entity_poly.type
_entity_poly.pdbx_seq_one_letter_code
_entity_poly.pdbx_strand_id
1 'polypeptide(L)'
;MNAFIAVLNAYHWGCSGSVVTAPATHGIISLIVRHTFTPLNNNRLSNLCGPTDAHLRTIEVGLQVGIAHRHEQFKIDGPKAKAQRALELVQALYELADRPILEETVQLMLAGDTTMPTSVEGAQNLTTRRADLKARTPVQAQYLDSIASHDISFGIGPAGTGKTYLAVACAVDALERSAVQRIVLTRPAVEAGERLGFLPGDLSQKVDPYLRPLYDALYDLMGYEKVQKAFERNALEIAPLAFMRGRTLNNAFVILDEAQNTSAEQMKMFLTRIGFGAKAVITGDISQVDLPKGQLSGLVDAERVLRRVKGISFTRFTSADVVRHPLVARIVDAYDAQGSAARRGLDAED
;
A
#
# COMPACT_ATOMS: atom_id res chain seq x y z
N MET A 1 25.45 47.94 -19.54
CA MET A 1 26.34 48.23 -20.70
C MET A 1 26.15 47.03 -21.64
N ASN A 2 25.41 47.29 -22.74
CA ASN A 2 25.37 46.63 -24.04
C ASN A 2 24.98 45.12 -24.10
N ALA A 3 23.82 44.70 -24.63
CA ALA A 3 23.21 44.93 -25.98
C ALA A 3 23.99 44.31 -27.14
N PHE A 4 23.32 43.35 -27.86
CA PHE A 4 23.44 43.13 -29.32
C PHE A 4 22.32 42.08 -29.66
N ILE A 5 21.16 42.47 -30.18
CA ILE A 5 20.70 42.90 -31.52
C ILE A 5 21.07 41.93 -32.65
N ALA A 6 19.99 41.37 -33.14
CA ALA A 6 19.57 40.81 -34.39
C ALA A 6 20.38 41.07 -35.68
N VAL A 7 20.33 40.09 -36.62
CA VAL A 7 20.31 40.38 -38.09
C VAL A 7 19.41 39.37 -38.81
N LEU A 8 18.40 39.94 -39.50
CA LEU A 8 17.63 39.33 -40.60
C LEU A 8 18.56 39.03 -41.79
N ASN A 9 18.20 37.98 -42.56
CA ASN A 9 18.23 38.14 -44.02
C ASN A 9 17.21 37.24 -44.71
N ALA A 10 16.38 37.85 -45.48
CA ALA A 10 15.38 37.29 -46.37
C ALA A 10 16.02 36.87 -47.71
N TYR A 11 15.61 35.75 -48.29
CA TYR A 11 15.61 35.55 -49.72
C TYR A 11 14.24 35.03 -50.19
N HIS A 12 13.65 35.86 -51.06
CA HIS A 12 12.49 35.60 -51.89
C HIS A 12 12.82 34.55 -52.94
N TRP A 13 11.93 33.58 -53.15
CA TRP A 13 11.49 33.13 -54.47
C TRP A 13 10.12 32.46 -54.36
N GLY A 14 9.17 32.87 -55.15
CA GLY A 14 7.77 32.49 -55.10
C GLY A 14 7.47 31.15 -55.76
N CYS A 15 6.33 30.61 -55.47
CA CYS A 15 5.24 30.21 -56.33
C CYS A 15 4.20 29.37 -55.58
N SER A 16 2.94 29.72 -55.83
CA SER A 16 1.69 28.93 -55.82
C SER A 16 1.25 28.25 -54.52
N GLY A 17 0.24 28.85 -53.93
CA GLY A 17 -1.03 28.30 -53.44
C GLY A 17 -1.11 26.91 -52.88
N SER A 18 -1.07 26.82 -51.59
CA SER A 18 -1.96 25.94 -50.82
C SER A 18 -2.07 26.55 -49.41
N VAL A 19 -3.30 26.88 -49.05
CA VAL A 19 -3.66 27.33 -47.70
C VAL A 19 -3.48 26.15 -46.80
N VAL A 20 -2.33 26.08 -46.09
CA VAL A 20 -2.15 25.22 -44.97
C VAL A 20 -2.84 25.90 -43.79
N THR A 21 -4.06 25.46 -43.49
CA THR A 21 -4.71 25.78 -42.22
C THR A 21 -3.83 25.24 -41.09
N ALA A 22 -3.22 26.17 -40.37
CA ALA A 22 -2.55 25.84 -39.11
C ALA A 22 -3.55 25.13 -38.18
N PRO A 23 -3.14 24.04 -37.48
CA PRO A 23 -4.03 23.43 -36.52
C PRO A 23 -4.36 24.46 -35.42
N ALA A 24 -5.64 24.62 -35.15
CA ALA A 24 -6.16 25.45 -34.08
C ALA A 24 -5.50 24.99 -32.80
N THR A 25 -4.56 25.78 -32.25
CA THR A 25 -4.08 25.65 -30.89
C THR A 25 -5.30 25.87 -29.99
N HIS A 26 -5.85 24.79 -29.44
CA HIS A 26 -6.80 24.86 -28.36
C HIS A 26 -6.07 25.59 -27.23
N GLY A 27 -6.42 26.84 -27.02
CA GLY A 27 -5.93 27.64 -25.92
C GLY A 27 -6.29 26.95 -24.61
N ILE A 28 -5.30 26.36 -23.92
CA ILE A 28 -5.45 25.85 -22.58
C ILE A 28 -5.78 27.08 -21.73
N ILE A 29 -7.05 27.20 -21.33
CA ILE A 29 -7.47 28.29 -20.43
C ILE A 29 -6.78 28.01 -19.09
N SER A 30 -5.69 28.74 -18.82
CA SER A 30 -5.03 28.75 -17.52
C SER A 30 -5.94 29.46 -16.51
N LEU A 31 -6.16 28.84 -15.36
CA LEU A 31 -6.93 29.39 -14.25
C LEU A 31 -5.96 29.68 -13.08
N ILE A 32 -6.07 30.88 -12.55
CA ILE A 32 -5.41 31.24 -11.29
C ILE A 32 -6.42 31.07 -10.15
N VAL A 33 -6.16 30.11 -9.28
CA VAL A 33 -6.96 29.90 -8.07
C VAL A 33 -6.17 30.44 -6.88
N ARG A 34 -6.86 31.19 -5.99
CA ARG A 34 -6.28 31.70 -4.76
C ARG A 34 -7.02 31.12 -3.57
N HIS A 35 -6.28 30.76 -2.54
CA HIS A 35 -6.83 30.25 -1.30
C HIS A 35 -6.05 30.82 -0.10
N THR A 36 -6.75 31.08 1.01
CA THR A 36 -6.14 31.57 2.24
C THR A 36 -6.58 30.70 3.40
N PHE A 37 -5.63 30.14 4.12
CA PHE A 37 -5.92 29.35 5.32
C PHE A 37 -6.17 30.26 6.54
N THR A 38 -7.32 30.10 7.17
CA THR A 38 -7.72 30.85 8.37
C THR A 38 -8.28 29.92 9.43
N PRO A 39 -7.88 30.06 10.72
CA PRO A 39 -6.88 30.99 11.26
C PRO A 39 -5.44 30.58 10.88
N LEU A 40 -4.52 31.56 10.89
CA LEU A 40 -3.11 31.33 10.61
C LEU A 40 -2.50 30.35 11.64
N ASN A 41 -1.93 29.26 11.16
CA ASN A 41 -1.17 28.28 11.96
C ASN A 41 0.15 27.94 11.27
N ASN A 42 1.23 28.57 11.74
CA ASN A 42 2.56 28.42 11.15
C ASN A 42 3.08 26.98 11.22
N ASN A 43 2.75 26.22 12.26
CA ASN A 43 3.16 24.83 12.38
C ASN A 43 2.46 23.97 11.29
N ARG A 44 1.16 24.16 11.10
CA ARG A 44 0.43 23.49 10.02
C ARG A 44 0.95 23.86 8.65
N LEU A 45 1.23 25.15 8.40
CA LEU A 45 1.80 25.59 7.13
C LEU A 45 3.17 24.99 6.86
N SER A 46 4.04 24.94 7.88
CA SER A 46 5.34 24.31 7.76
C SER A 46 5.24 22.80 7.45
N ASN A 47 4.32 22.10 8.12
CA ASN A 47 4.06 20.68 7.87
C ASN A 47 3.44 20.43 6.48
N LEU A 48 2.56 21.32 6.01
CA LEU A 48 1.97 21.29 4.68
C LEU A 48 3.03 21.45 3.58
N CYS A 49 3.87 22.48 3.69
CA CYS A 49 4.88 22.79 2.68
C CYS A 49 6.01 21.75 2.67
N GLY A 50 6.33 21.18 3.85
CA GLY A 50 7.47 20.28 4.01
C GLY A 50 8.82 21.01 3.99
N PRO A 51 9.94 20.29 4.15
CA PRO A 51 11.27 20.86 4.08
C PRO A 51 11.51 21.55 2.71
N THR A 52 11.86 22.83 2.72
CA THR A 52 12.12 23.62 1.48
C THR A 52 11.00 23.53 0.42
N ASP A 53 9.74 23.49 0.86
CA ASP A 53 8.55 23.36 0.02
C ASP A 53 8.50 22.08 -0.83
N ALA A 54 9.11 20.99 -0.33
CA ALA A 54 9.21 19.73 -1.07
C ALA A 54 7.82 19.18 -1.45
N HIS A 55 6.85 19.24 -0.53
CA HIS A 55 5.50 18.75 -0.79
C HIS A 55 4.81 19.55 -1.91
N LEU A 56 4.95 20.87 -1.92
CA LEU A 56 4.37 21.71 -2.96
C LEU A 56 5.00 21.41 -4.33
N ARG A 57 6.33 21.22 -4.39
CA ARG A 57 7.02 20.83 -5.63
C ARG A 57 6.57 19.49 -6.16
N THR A 58 6.34 18.53 -5.28
CA THR A 58 5.80 17.20 -5.65
C THR A 58 4.41 17.34 -6.27
N ILE A 59 3.56 18.23 -5.73
CA ILE A 59 2.23 18.52 -6.28
C ILE A 59 2.34 19.24 -7.64
N GLU A 60 3.22 20.26 -7.75
CA GLU A 60 3.45 21.00 -9.01
C GLU A 60 3.83 20.09 -10.16
N VAL A 61 4.80 19.19 -9.92
CA VAL A 61 5.28 18.23 -10.91
C VAL A 61 4.19 17.20 -11.26
N GLY A 62 3.50 16.66 -10.23
CA GLY A 62 2.49 15.62 -10.42
C GLY A 62 1.26 16.11 -11.20
N LEU A 63 0.80 17.33 -10.96
CA LEU A 63 -0.37 17.92 -11.60
C LEU A 63 -0.04 18.89 -12.74
N GLN A 64 1.25 19.20 -12.96
CA GLN A 64 1.69 20.18 -13.95
C GLN A 64 1.03 21.56 -13.74
N VAL A 65 1.08 22.06 -12.53
CA VAL A 65 0.59 23.36 -12.10
C VAL A 65 1.74 24.14 -11.45
N GLY A 66 1.62 25.45 -11.33
CA GLY A 66 2.51 26.29 -10.53
C GLY A 66 1.84 26.61 -9.19
N ILE A 67 2.54 26.44 -8.07
CA ILE A 67 2.06 26.79 -6.73
C ILE A 67 3.01 27.79 -6.10
N ALA A 68 2.52 28.99 -5.84
CA ALA A 68 3.24 30.01 -5.09
C ALA A 68 2.49 30.32 -3.81
N HIS A 69 3.19 30.49 -2.70
CA HIS A 69 2.57 30.90 -1.46
C HIS A 69 3.32 32.05 -0.78
N ARG A 70 2.59 32.82 -0.04
CA ARG A 70 3.12 33.86 0.85
C ARG A 70 2.35 33.79 2.16
N HIS A 71 3.02 33.29 3.19
CA HIS A 71 2.37 32.95 4.46
C HIS A 71 1.17 32.01 4.22
N GLU A 72 -0.03 32.38 4.67
CA GLU A 72 -1.28 31.61 4.54
C GLU A 72 -1.96 31.72 3.16
N GLN A 73 -1.44 32.56 2.26
CA GLN A 73 -2.03 32.78 0.93
C GLN A 73 -1.34 31.93 -0.11
N PHE A 74 -2.12 31.04 -0.74
CA PHE A 74 -1.69 30.16 -1.81
C PHE A 74 -2.27 30.63 -3.14
N LYS A 75 -1.43 30.63 -4.19
CA LYS A 75 -1.80 30.91 -5.57
C LYS A 75 -1.43 29.70 -6.40
N ILE A 76 -2.42 29.09 -7.05
CA ILE A 76 -2.25 27.94 -7.92
C ILE A 76 -2.57 28.37 -9.36
N ASP A 77 -1.65 28.13 -10.29
CA ASP A 77 -1.75 28.51 -11.70
C ASP A 77 -1.61 27.28 -12.59
N GLY A 78 -2.57 27.08 -13.49
CA GLY A 78 -2.57 25.93 -14.40
C GLY A 78 -3.89 25.69 -15.11
N PRO A 79 -4.01 24.58 -15.87
CA PRO A 79 -5.29 24.18 -16.50
C PRO A 79 -6.39 24.03 -15.45
N LYS A 80 -7.60 24.50 -15.74
CA LYS A 80 -8.73 24.61 -14.79
C LYS A 80 -8.92 23.34 -13.92
N ALA A 81 -9.00 22.17 -14.54
CA ALA A 81 -9.22 20.92 -13.81
C ALA A 81 -8.02 20.57 -12.90
N LYS A 82 -6.79 20.78 -13.36
CA LYS A 82 -5.56 20.50 -12.63
C LYS A 82 -5.36 21.47 -11.47
N ALA A 83 -5.62 22.78 -11.69
CA ALA A 83 -5.53 23.80 -10.66
C ALA A 83 -6.57 23.59 -9.56
N GLN A 84 -7.79 23.20 -9.92
CA GLN A 84 -8.83 22.86 -8.96
C GLN A 84 -8.45 21.63 -8.11
N ARG A 85 -7.95 20.56 -8.75
CA ARG A 85 -7.46 19.37 -8.06
C ARG A 85 -6.28 19.67 -7.13
N ALA A 86 -5.34 20.53 -7.57
CA ALA A 86 -4.24 20.96 -6.72
C ALA A 86 -4.72 21.73 -5.48
N LEU A 87 -5.74 22.57 -5.62
CA LEU A 87 -6.35 23.26 -4.48
C LEU A 87 -6.96 22.26 -3.49
N GLU A 88 -7.77 21.35 -3.97
CA GLU A 88 -8.40 20.30 -3.14
C GLU A 88 -7.34 19.47 -2.39
N LEU A 89 -6.26 19.11 -3.09
CA LEU A 89 -5.15 18.38 -2.48
C LEU A 89 -4.43 19.19 -1.40
N VAL A 90 -4.13 20.47 -1.65
CA VAL A 90 -3.49 21.35 -0.67
C VAL A 90 -4.38 21.56 0.55
N GLN A 91 -5.70 21.70 0.36
CA GLN A 91 -6.67 21.79 1.46
C GLN A 91 -6.71 20.52 2.29
N ALA A 92 -6.78 19.36 1.64
CA ALA A 92 -6.79 18.06 2.29
C ALA A 92 -5.50 17.79 3.09
N LEU A 93 -4.35 18.16 2.54
CA LEU A 93 -3.07 18.07 3.24
C LEU A 93 -3.01 19.02 4.44
N TYR A 94 -3.60 20.22 4.35
CA TYR A 94 -3.66 21.15 5.47
C TYR A 94 -4.46 20.60 6.66
N GLU A 95 -5.55 19.86 6.41
CA GLU A 95 -6.30 19.18 7.46
C GLU A 95 -5.48 18.09 8.16
N LEU A 96 -4.53 17.47 7.46
CA LEU A 96 -3.61 16.48 8.02
C LEU A 96 -2.36 17.09 8.68
N ALA A 97 -2.13 18.40 8.49
CA ALA A 97 -0.90 19.09 8.84
C ALA A 97 -0.72 19.41 10.35
N ASP A 98 -1.56 18.86 11.23
CA ASP A 98 -1.34 18.91 12.69
C ASP A 98 -0.03 18.21 13.12
N ARG A 99 0.48 17.33 12.27
CA ARG A 99 1.75 16.61 12.40
C ARG A 99 2.56 16.72 11.12
N PRO A 100 3.88 16.49 11.15
CA PRO A 100 4.69 16.41 9.95
C PRO A 100 4.09 15.42 8.94
N ILE A 101 3.91 15.87 7.70
CA ILE A 101 3.40 15.04 6.60
C ILE A 101 4.59 14.34 5.95
N LEU A 102 4.46 13.04 5.71
CA LEU A 102 5.47 12.28 4.96
C LEU A 102 5.27 12.50 3.46
N GLU A 103 6.36 12.57 2.71
CA GLU A 103 6.30 12.74 1.25
C GLU A 103 5.51 11.62 0.56
N GLU A 104 5.60 10.40 1.07
CA GLU A 104 4.79 9.26 0.62
C GLU A 104 3.28 9.55 0.68
N THR A 105 2.82 10.27 1.71
CA THR A 105 1.41 10.65 1.86
C THR A 105 1.00 11.62 0.74
N VAL A 106 1.86 12.59 0.42
CA VAL A 106 1.61 13.54 -0.69
C VAL A 106 1.52 12.80 -2.02
N GLN A 107 2.45 11.89 -2.28
CA GLN A 107 2.48 11.09 -3.50
C GLN A 107 1.24 10.20 -3.65
N LEU A 108 0.79 9.59 -2.56
CA LEU A 108 -0.42 8.75 -2.55
C LEU A 108 -1.68 9.56 -2.84
N MET A 109 -1.81 10.75 -2.24
CA MET A 109 -2.95 11.64 -2.48
C MET A 109 -2.95 12.21 -3.90
N LEU A 110 -1.77 12.37 -4.51
CA LEU A 110 -1.63 12.72 -5.93
C LEU A 110 -2.13 11.62 -6.86
N ALA A 111 -1.89 10.35 -6.52
CA ALA A 111 -2.23 9.20 -7.35
C ALA A 111 -3.72 8.82 -7.27
N GLY A 112 -4.40 9.11 -6.17
CA GLY A 112 -5.82 8.79 -5.96
C GLY A 112 -6.75 9.86 -6.52
N ASP A 113 -7.97 9.47 -6.95
CA ASP A 113 -9.07 10.42 -7.04
C ASP A 113 -9.36 10.96 -5.63
N THR A 114 -9.55 12.27 -5.53
CA THR A 114 -9.63 13.07 -4.29
C THR A 114 -10.85 12.72 -3.40
N THR A 115 -11.10 11.47 -3.19
CA THR A 115 -11.83 11.07 -1.99
C THR A 115 -10.77 11.06 -0.90
N MET A 116 -10.79 12.12 -0.05
CA MET A 116 -10.13 12.11 1.24
C MET A 116 -10.09 10.68 1.77
N PRO A 117 -8.95 10.18 2.29
CA PRO A 117 -9.07 9.22 3.35
C PRO A 117 -9.86 9.95 4.45
N THR A 118 -11.18 9.86 4.35
CA THR A 118 -12.04 10.21 5.47
C THR A 118 -11.42 9.44 6.60
N SER A 119 -10.81 10.16 7.57
CA SER A 119 -10.49 9.54 8.83
C SER A 119 -11.82 8.90 9.24
N VAL A 120 -11.89 7.58 9.06
CA VAL A 120 -13.08 6.85 9.48
C VAL A 120 -13.14 7.15 10.94
N GLU A 121 -14.13 7.99 11.34
CA GLU A 121 -14.37 8.30 12.74
C GLU A 121 -14.56 6.96 13.43
N GLY A 122 -13.62 6.61 14.32
CA GLY A 122 -13.57 5.29 14.94
C GLY A 122 -12.37 4.42 14.54
N ALA A 123 -11.50 4.86 13.61
CA ALA A 123 -10.29 4.10 13.28
C ALA A 123 -9.45 3.83 14.53
N GLN A 124 -9.21 2.55 14.83
CA GLN A 124 -8.43 2.15 16.00
C GLN A 124 -7.03 2.76 15.94
N ASN A 125 -6.65 3.47 17.00
CA ASN A 125 -5.29 3.96 17.15
C ASN A 125 -4.41 2.79 17.60
N LEU A 126 -3.60 2.27 16.68
CA LEU A 126 -2.64 1.22 16.98
C LEU A 126 -1.40 1.78 17.68
N THR A 127 -0.95 1.11 18.73
CA THR A 127 0.26 1.45 19.46
C THR A 127 1.49 0.87 18.75
N THR A 128 1.99 1.58 17.76
CA THR A 128 3.19 1.20 17.01
C THR A 128 4.19 2.35 16.99
N ARG A 129 5.43 2.09 16.57
CA ARG A 129 6.42 3.15 16.33
C ARG A 129 5.93 4.18 15.31
N ARG A 130 5.14 3.74 14.34
CA ARG A 130 4.50 4.61 13.34
C ARG A 130 3.18 5.17 13.89
N ALA A 131 3.27 6.32 14.56
CA ALA A 131 2.10 7.01 15.11
C ALA A 131 1.12 7.51 14.02
N ASP A 132 1.56 7.53 12.76
CA ASP A 132 0.79 7.93 11.58
C ASP A 132 0.03 6.77 10.92
N LEU A 133 0.20 5.53 11.46
CA LEU A 133 -0.45 4.36 10.89
C LEU A 133 -1.96 4.41 11.08
N LYS A 134 -2.65 4.65 9.98
CA LYS A 134 -4.12 4.66 9.88
C LYS A 134 -4.57 3.87 8.66
N ALA A 135 -5.78 3.34 8.73
CA ALA A 135 -6.44 2.77 7.56
C ALA A 135 -6.54 3.86 6.47
N ARG A 136 -6.13 3.52 5.26
CA ARG A 136 -6.15 4.41 4.08
C ARG A 136 -7.39 4.19 3.21
N THR A 137 -8.05 3.05 3.36
CA THR A 137 -9.31 2.73 2.67
C THR A 137 -10.36 2.26 3.69
N PRO A 138 -11.65 2.38 3.38
CA PRO A 138 -12.72 1.86 4.23
C PRO A 138 -12.57 0.36 4.48
N VAL A 139 -12.09 -0.41 3.49
CA VAL A 139 -11.87 -1.86 3.63
C VAL A 139 -10.72 -2.15 4.59
N GLN A 140 -9.65 -1.34 4.58
CA GLN A 140 -8.58 -1.45 5.57
C GLN A 140 -9.09 -1.17 6.99
N ALA A 141 -9.96 -0.18 7.18
CA ALA A 141 -10.58 0.10 8.48
C ALA A 141 -11.44 -1.07 8.95
N GLN A 142 -12.29 -1.60 8.09
CA GLN A 142 -13.10 -2.80 8.38
C GLN A 142 -12.21 -4.00 8.73
N TYR A 143 -11.07 -4.16 8.07
CA TYR A 143 -10.12 -5.23 8.36
C TYR A 143 -9.51 -5.10 9.75
N LEU A 144 -9.08 -3.90 10.14
CA LEU A 144 -8.56 -3.64 11.48
C LEU A 144 -9.63 -3.93 12.56
N ASP A 145 -10.87 -3.48 12.35
CA ASP A 145 -12.00 -3.76 13.24
C ASP A 145 -12.31 -5.25 13.34
N SER A 146 -12.21 -5.95 12.21
CA SER A 146 -12.40 -7.40 12.16
C SER A 146 -11.32 -8.13 12.97
N ILE A 147 -10.05 -7.73 12.84
CA ILE A 147 -8.94 -8.31 13.62
C ILE A 147 -9.14 -8.05 15.12
N ALA A 148 -9.60 -6.86 15.50
CA ALA A 148 -9.82 -6.53 16.89
C ALA A 148 -10.96 -7.36 17.53
N SER A 149 -12.05 -7.56 16.80
CA SER A 149 -13.31 -8.13 17.30
C SER A 149 -13.45 -9.64 17.16
N HIS A 150 -12.61 -10.31 16.35
CA HIS A 150 -12.68 -11.75 16.09
C HIS A 150 -11.42 -12.48 16.54
N ASP A 151 -11.54 -13.75 16.86
CA ASP A 151 -10.39 -14.60 17.20
C ASP A 151 -9.60 -15.00 15.95
N ILE A 152 -10.29 -15.19 14.83
CA ILE A 152 -9.66 -15.54 13.55
C ILE A 152 -10.18 -14.59 12.47
N SER A 153 -9.25 -13.94 11.76
CA SER A 153 -9.57 -12.99 10.68
C SER A 153 -8.81 -13.33 9.41
N PHE A 154 -9.54 -13.33 8.30
CA PHE A 154 -8.97 -13.53 6.97
C PHE A 154 -8.93 -12.21 6.21
N GLY A 155 -7.76 -11.87 5.65
CA GLY A 155 -7.55 -10.76 4.72
C GLY A 155 -7.21 -11.30 3.34
N ILE A 156 -8.16 -11.24 2.39
CA ILE A 156 -8.05 -11.85 1.06
C ILE A 156 -8.09 -10.76 0.00
N GLY A 157 -7.15 -10.77 -0.95
CA GLY A 157 -7.16 -9.86 -2.09
C GLY A 157 -5.78 -9.58 -2.67
N PRO A 158 -5.67 -8.65 -3.65
CA PRO A 158 -4.45 -8.44 -4.42
C PRO A 158 -3.27 -7.96 -3.57
N ALA A 159 -2.06 -8.20 -4.06
CA ALA A 159 -0.84 -7.67 -3.47
C ALA A 159 -0.86 -6.12 -3.43
N GLY A 160 -0.24 -5.52 -2.40
CA GLY A 160 -0.16 -4.07 -2.24
C GLY A 160 -1.37 -3.42 -1.56
N THR A 161 -2.36 -4.18 -1.07
CA THR A 161 -3.50 -3.66 -0.28
C THR A 161 -3.20 -3.51 1.22
N GLY A 162 -1.98 -3.82 1.65
CA GLY A 162 -1.53 -3.67 3.04
C GLY A 162 -1.95 -4.78 4.01
N LYS A 163 -2.53 -5.88 3.54
CA LYS A 163 -3.04 -6.99 4.38
C LYS A 163 -2.05 -7.45 5.44
N THR A 164 -0.88 -7.89 5.00
CA THR A 164 0.17 -8.42 5.88
C THR A 164 0.73 -7.34 6.80
N TYR A 165 0.98 -6.15 6.27
CA TYR A 165 1.50 -5.03 7.05
C TYR A 165 0.54 -4.60 8.17
N LEU A 166 -0.76 -4.48 7.89
CA LEU A 166 -1.79 -4.15 8.89
C LEU A 166 -1.97 -5.28 9.91
N ALA A 167 -1.88 -6.55 9.49
CA ALA A 167 -1.90 -7.69 10.41
C ALA A 167 -0.71 -7.64 11.38
N VAL A 168 0.51 -7.37 10.89
CA VAL A 168 1.70 -7.21 11.72
C VAL A 168 1.56 -6.00 12.67
N ALA A 169 0.97 -4.90 12.21
CA ALA A 169 0.71 -3.73 13.05
C ALA A 169 -0.25 -4.05 14.22
N CYS A 170 -1.33 -4.80 13.96
CA CYS A 170 -2.23 -5.28 15.01
C CYS A 170 -1.52 -6.23 15.99
N ALA A 171 -0.61 -7.08 15.50
CA ALA A 171 0.16 -7.98 16.34
C ALA A 171 1.12 -7.21 17.26
N VAL A 172 1.80 -6.20 16.73
CA VAL A 172 2.68 -5.31 17.49
C VAL A 172 1.90 -4.55 18.56
N ASP A 173 0.76 -3.97 18.21
CA ASP A 173 -0.14 -3.29 19.15
C ASP A 173 -0.59 -4.23 20.28
N ALA A 174 -1.00 -5.46 19.94
CA ALA A 174 -1.43 -6.46 20.92
C ALA A 174 -0.28 -6.87 21.87
N LEU A 175 0.94 -6.98 21.36
CA LEU A 175 2.13 -7.28 22.19
C LEU A 175 2.50 -6.10 23.11
N GLU A 176 2.54 -4.87 22.58
CA GLU A 176 2.86 -3.66 23.35
C GLU A 176 1.82 -3.40 24.47
N ARG A 177 0.55 -3.71 24.21
CA ARG A 177 -0.52 -3.64 25.25
C ARG A 177 -0.56 -4.86 26.16
N SER A 178 0.33 -5.83 25.98
CA SER A 178 0.33 -7.09 26.74
C SER A 178 -0.99 -7.89 26.61
N ALA A 179 -1.74 -7.69 25.53
CA ALA A 179 -2.93 -8.48 25.23
C ALA A 179 -2.56 -9.90 24.79
N VAL A 180 -1.34 -10.08 24.27
CA VAL A 180 -0.74 -11.38 23.95
C VAL A 180 0.68 -11.43 24.52
N GLN A 181 1.20 -12.63 24.73
CA GLN A 181 2.56 -12.83 25.25
C GLN A 181 3.60 -12.94 24.14
N ARG A 182 3.19 -13.29 22.95
CA ARG A 182 4.09 -13.48 21.80
C ARG A 182 3.40 -13.28 20.45
N ILE A 183 4.21 -12.96 19.48
CA ILE A 183 3.84 -12.91 18.06
C ILE A 183 4.47 -14.12 17.36
N VAL A 184 3.70 -14.84 16.55
CA VAL A 184 4.19 -15.93 15.72
C VAL A 184 3.83 -15.61 14.26
N LEU A 185 4.85 -15.38 13.44
CA LEU A 185 4.69 -15.15 12.02
C LEU A 185 5.07 -16.42 11.26
N THR A 186 4.18 -16.87 10.38
CA THR A 186 4.42 -18.08 9.62
C THR A 186 3.99 -17.91 8.17
N ARG A 187 4.69 -18.62 7.30
CA ARG A 187 4.45 -18.64 5.86
C ARG A 187 4.62 -20.05 5.31
N PRO A 188 3.82 -20.50 4.34
CA PRO A 188 4.09 -21.75 3.64
C PRO A 188 5.46 -21.65 2.96
N ALA A 189 6.28 -22.67 3.10
CA ALA A 189 7.46 -22.81 2.27
C ALA A 189 7.01 -23.34 0.91
N VAL A 190 6.85 -22.45 -0.07
CA VAL A 190 6.50 -22.83 -1.44
C VAL A 190 7.78 -22.84 -2.26
N GLU A 191 8.05 -23.94 -2.91
CA GLU A 191 9.08 -24.03 -3.93
C GLU A 191 8.52 -23.37 -5.21
N ALA A 192 8.69 -22.05 -5.37
CA ALA A 192 8.39 -21.36 -6.63
C ALA A 192 9.37 -21.83 -7.72
N GLY A 193 9.13 -23.02 -8.29
CA GLY A 193 9.96 -23.58 -9.37
C GLY A 193 11.37 -24.05 -8.97
N GLU A 194 11.90 -23.61 -7.84
CA GLU A 194 13.20 -24.04 -7.30
C GLU A 194 13.00 -25.02 -6.14
N ARG A 195 13.43 -26.24 -6.31
CA ARG A 195 13.39 -27.25 -5.23
C ARG A 195 14.35 -26.81 -4.13
N LEU A 196 13.81 -26.55 -2.91
CA LEU A 196 14.59 -26.21 -1.70
C LEU A 196 15.80 -27.14 -1.47
N GLY A 197 15.79 -28.32 -2.08
CA GLY A 197 16.89 -29.28 -2.05
C GLY A 197 18.19 -28.84 -2.70
N PHE A 198 18.19 -27.83 -3.58
CA PHE A 198 19.38 -27.36 -4.30
C PHE A 198 20.11 -26.18 -3.64
N LEU A 199 19.52 -25.51 -2.66
CA LEU A 199 20.20 -24.43 -1.94
C LEU A 199 21.12 -25.01 -0.87
N PRO A 200 22.39 -24.56 -0.77
CA PRO A 200 23.29 -24.95 0.31
C PRO A 200 22.83 -24.32 1.65
N GLY A 201 22.98 -25.04 2.74
CA GLY A 201 22.62 -24.59 4.08
C GLY A 201 21.53 -25.45 4.75
N ASP A 202 21.27 -25.18 6.03
CA ASP A 202 20.18 -25.84 6.75
C ASP A 202 18.81 -25.29 6.34
N LEU A 203 17.73 -25.91 6.80
CA LEU A 203 16.37 -25.57 6.40
C LEU A 203 16.01 -24.13 6.78
N SER A 204 16.53 -23.61 7.89
CA SER A 204 16.26 -22.24 8.37
C SER A 204 16.89 -21.21 7.46
N GLN A 205 18.13 -21.42 7.02
CA GLN A 205 18.85 -20.53 6.09
C GLN A 205 18.20 -20.49 4.70
N LYS A 206 17.59 -21.61 4.26
CA LYS A 206 16.90 -21.71 2.97
C LYS A 206 15.56 -20.99 2.95
N VAL A 207 14.90 -20.88 4.09
CA VAL A 207 13.56 -20.26 4.22
C VAL A 207 13.66 -18.76 4.53
N ASP A 208 14.78 -18.30 5.09
CA ASP A 208 15.00 -16.91 5.51
C ASP A 208 14.66 -15.86 4.42
N PRO A 209 15.04 -16.01 3.14
CA PRO A 209 14.70 -15.05 2.09
C PRO A 209 13.18 -14.83 1.91
N TYR A 210 12.39 -15.87 2.10
CA TYR A 210 10.92 -15.81 1.96
C TYR A 210 10.24 -15.12 3.15
N LEU A 211 10.93 -15.01 4.28
CA LEU A 211 10.43 -14.38 5.50
C LEU A 211 10.84 -12.90 5.60
N ARG A 212 11.73 -12.40 4.73
CA ARG A 212 12.21 -11.01 4.73
C ARG A 212 11.11 -9.96 4.77
N PRO A 213 10.02 -10.06 3.98
CA PRO A 213 8.96 -9.05 4.04
C PRO A 213 8.31 -8.93 5.43
N LEU A 214 8.29 -10.00 6.21
CA LEU A 214 7.79 -9.99 7.59
C LEU A 214 8.77 -9.29 8.54
N TYR A 215 10.08 -9.51 8.35
CA TYR A 215 11.12 -8.78 9.10
C TYR A 215 11.07 -7.29 8.80
N ASP A 216 10.93 -6.90 7.53
CA ASP A 216 10.88 -5.50 7.12
C ASP A 216 9.68 -4.79 7.77
N ALA A 217 8.50 -5.41 7.78
CA ALA A 217 7.33 -4.89 8.46
C ALA A 217 7.55 -4.72 9.98
N LEU A 218 8.18 -5.71 10.64
CA LEU A 218 8.49 -5.63 12.06
C LEU A 218 9.49 -4.52 12.37
N TYR A 219 10.56 -4.38 11.58
CA TYR A 219 11.55 -3.31 11.78
C TYR A 219 10.95 -1.92 11.60
N ASP A 220 10.06 -1.75 10.64
CA ASP A 220 9.35 -0.48 10.44
C ASP A 220 8.42 -0.16 11.63
N LEU A 221 7.66 -1.15 12.12
CA LEU A 221 6.62 -0.97 13.15
C LEU A 221 7.13 -0.96 14.58
N MET A 222 8.21 -1.67 14.90
CA MET A 222 8.78 -1.77 16.25
C MET A 222 10.15 -1.09 16.37
N GLY A 223 10.92 -1.04 15.29
CA GLY A 223 12.33 -0.67 15.27
C GLY A 223 13.25 -1.84 15.58
N TYR A 224 14.47 -1.76 15.05
CA TYR A 224 15.45 -2.87 15.08
C TYR A 224 15.74 -3.39 16.50
N GLU A 225 16.02 -2.50 17.45
CA GLU A 225 16.40 -2.91 18.82
C GLU A 225 15.27 -3.65 19.55
N LYS A 226 14.02 -3.20 19.40
CA LYS A 226 12.87 -3.86 20.04
C LYS A 226 12.62 -5.23 19.41
N VAL A 227 12.77 -5.36 18.11
CA VAL A 227 12.63 -6.64 17.40
C VAL A 227 13.67 -7.64 17.91
N GLN A 228 14.95 -7.25 18.02
CA GLN A 228 16.00 -8.11 18.56
C GLN A 228 15.71 -8.57 20.00
N LYS A 229 15.34 -7.64 20.88
CA LYS A 229 14.94 -7.97 22.25
C LYS A 229 13.72 -8.90 22.33
N ALA A 230 12.77 -8.77 21.39
CA ALA A 230 11.60 -9.63 21.34
C ALA A 230 11.96 -11.06 20.93
N PHE A 231 12.89 -11.24 19.97
CA PHE A 231 13.44 -12.55 19.61
C PHE A 231 14.18 -13.19 20.79
N GLU A 232 15.07 -12.47 21.47
CA GLU A 232 15.84 -12.97 22.63
C GLU A 232 14.92 -13.46 23.77
N ARG A 233 13.76 -12.81 23.95
CA ARG A 233 12.77 -13.17 24.98
C ARG A 233 11.76 -14.20 24.52
N ASN A 234 11.88 -14.74 23.32
CA ASN A 234 10.88 -15.60 22.66
C ASN A 234 9.48 -14.98 22.59
N ALA A 235 9.39 -13.66 22.63
CA ALA A 235 8.15 -12.91 22.42
C ALA A 235 7.86 -12.67 20.93
N LEU A 236 8.80 -12.98 20.05
CA LEU A 236 8.67 -12.95 18.60
C LEU A 236 9.29 -14.20 17.99
N GLU A 237 8.54 -14.85 17.13
CA GLU A 237 8.96 -16.05 16.39
C GLU A 237 8.57 -15.91 14.92
N ILE A 238 9.49 -16.21 14.01
CA ILE A 238 9.22 -16.32 12.58
C ILE A 238 9.64 -17.72 12.14
N ALA A 239 8.71 -18.49 11.60
CA ALA A 239 8.97 -19.88 11.25
C ALA A 239 8.11 -20.37 10.08
N PRO A 240 8.59 -21.34 9.29
CA PRO A 240 7.79 -22.02 8.29
C PRO A 240 6.53 -22.66 8.88
N LEU A 241 5.45 -22.69 8.08
CA LEU A 241 4.18 -23.29 8.49
C LEU A 241 4.33 -24.76 8.98
N ALA A 242 5.24 -25.52 8.40
CA ALA A 242 5.48 -26.91 8.81
C ALA A 242 5.88 -27.03 10.30
N PHE A 243 6.51 -26.02 10.87
CA PHE A 243 6.96 -26.01 12.28
C PHE A 243 5.81 -25.74 13.27
N MET A 244 4.63 -25.42 12.78
CA MET A 244 3.42 -25.27 13.60
C MET A 244 2.79 -26.62 13.97
N ARG A 245 3.18 -27.70 13.30
CA ARG A 245 2.61 -29.02 13.53
C ARG A 245 2.88 -29.52 14.96
N GLY A 246 1.83 -30.03 15.63
CA GLY A 246 1.94 -30.56 17.00
C GLY A 246 2.01 -29.51 18.10
N ARG A 247 1.93 -28.22 17.77
CA ARG A 247 1.95 -27.13 18.75
C ARG A 247 0.53 -26.72 19.16
N THR A 248 0.41 -26.06 20.30
CA THR A 248 -0.75 -25.27 20.71
C THR A 248 -0.28 -23.85 21.04
N LEU A 249 -0.85 -22.87 20.34
CA LEU A 249 -0.42 -21.48 20.39
C LEU A 249 -1.35 -20.68 21.29
N ASN A 250 -1.13 -20.77 22.60
CA ASN A 250 -1.86 -20.01 23.62
C ASN A 250 -1.28 -18.61 23.78
N ASN A 251 -2.13 -17.63 24.10
CA ASN A 251 -1.77 -16.25 24.40
C ASN A 251 -0.84 -15.64 23.33
N ALA A 252 -1.10 -15.96 22.07
CA ALA A 252 -0.25 -15.59 20.95
C ALA A 252 -1.06 -14.86 19.87
N PHE A 253 -0.42 -13.87 19.23
CA PHE A 253 -0.92 -13.33 17.97
C PHE A 253 -0.21 -14.07 16.83
N VAL A 254 -0.97 -14.80 16.04
CA VAL A 254 -0.42 -15.69 15.00
C VAL A 254 -0.79 -15.16 13.62
N ILE A 255 0.17 -15.01 12.75
CA ILE A 255 -0.08 -14.58 11.35
C ILE A 255 0.37 -15.70 10.41
N LEU A 256 -0.55 -16.12 9.53
CA LEU A 256 -0.23 -16.96 8.37
C LEU A 256 -0.30 -16.11 7.11
N ASP A 257 0.87 -15.79 6.57
CA ASP A 257 0.99 -15.01 5.34
C ASP A 257 1.11 -15.93 4.11
N GLU A 258 0.73 -15.42 2.92
CA GLU A 258 0.69 -16.16 1.64
C GLU A 258 -0.10 -17.48 1.73
N ALA A 259 -1.19 -17.43 2.45
CA ALA A 259 -2.00 -18.59 2.78
C ALA A 259 -2.66 -19.28 1.57
N GLN A 260 -2.75 -18.59 0.41
CA GLN A 260 -3.22 -19.20 -0.84
C GLN A 260 -2.33 -20.38 -1.27
N ASN A 261 -1.08 -20.40 -0.80
CA ASN A 261 -0.11 -21.43 -1.10
C ASN A 261 -0.09 -22.59 -0.08
N THR A 262 -1.14 -22.70 0.75
CA THR A 262 -1.35 -23.87 1.60
C THR A 262 -2.26 -24.88 0.92
N SER A 263 -2.08 -26.18 1.24
CA SER A 263 -3.13 -27.18 0.97
C SER A 263 -4.27 -27.05 2.00
N ALA A 264 -5.42 -27.68 1.71
CA ALA A 264 -6.54 -27.71 2.66
C ALA A 264 -6.15 -28.38 4.00
N GLU A 265 -5.30 -29.42 3.96
CA GLU A 265 -4.79 -30.12 5.15
C GLU A 265 -3.85 -29.22 5.96
N GLN A 266 -2.98 -28.45 5.29
CA GLN A 266 -2.08 -27.50 5.94
C GLN A 266 -2.86 -26.36 6.60
N MET A 267 -3.86 -25.81 5.93
CA MET A 267 -4.74 -24.80 6.48
C MET A 267 -5.50 -25.32 7.70
N LYS A 268 -6.11 -26.50 7.61
CA LYS A 268 -6.78 -27.15 8.74
C LYS A 268 -5.81 -27.42 9.89
N MET A 269 -4.61 -27.92 9.59
CA MET A 269 -3.56 -28.15 10.58
C MET A 269 -3.23 -26.84 11.31
N PHE A 270 -3.03 -25.73 10.60
CA PHE A 270 -2.72 -24.42 11.18
C PHE A 270 -3.85 -23.92 12.08
N LEU A 271 -5.08 -23.86 11.58
CA LEU A 271 -6.23 -23.33 12.31
C LEU A 271 -6.49 -24.09 13.61
N THR A 272 -6.20 -25.39 13.64
CA THR A 272 -6.32 -26.21 14.85
C THR A 272 -5.16 -26.05 15.84
N ARG A 273 -4.19 -25.18 15.58
CA ARG A 273 -3.10 -24.81 16.54
C ARG A 273 -3.48 -23.65 17.43
N ILE A 274 -4.51 -22.88 17.06
CA ILE A 274 -4.94 -21.69 17.78
C ILE A 274 -5.49 -22.13 19.14
N GLY A 275 -4.88 -21.62 20.21
CA GLY A 275 -5.19 -21.96 21.59
C GLY A 275 -5.94 -20.84 22.31
N PHE A 276 -6.07 -20.98 23.62
CA PHE A 276 -6.76 -20.00 24.46
C PHE A 276 -6.04 -18.66 24.49
N GLY A 277 -6.79 -17.57 24.42
CA GLY A 277 -6.24 -16.21 24.44
C GLY A 277 -5.39 -15.85 23.21
N ALA A 278 -5.49 -16.65 22.15
CA ALA A 278 -4.79 -16.36 20.90
C ALA A 278 -5.69 -15.68 19.88
N LYS A 279 -5.07 -14.87 19.03
CA LYS A 279 -5.65 -14.32 17.79
C LYS A 279 -4.90 -14.85 16.59
N ALA A 280 -5.60 -15.13 15.51
CA ALA A 280 -5.00 -15.55 14.25
C ALA A 280 -5.45 -14.64 13.10
N VAL A 281 -4.50 -14.22 12.29
CA VAL A 281 -4.76 -13.47 11.06
C VAL A 281 -4.17 -14.23 9.88
N ILE A 282 -5.00 -14.50 8.90
CA ILE A 282 -4.63 -15.23 7.69
C ILE A 282 -4.69 -14.28 6.50
N THR A 283 -3.56 -14.08 5.82
CA THR A 283 -3.47 -13.20 4.65
C THR A 283 -3.13 -13.98 3.39
N GLY A 284 -3.69 -13.55 2.26
CA GLY A 284 -3.35 -14.18 0.99
C GLY A 284 -4.01 -13.53 -0.22
N ASP A 285 -3.52 -13.94 -1.39
CA ASP A 285 -4.00 -13.50 -2.70
C ASP A 285 -4.40 -14.70 -3.55
N ILE A 286 -5.71 -14.91 -3.72
CA ILE A 286 -6.24 -16.06 -4.49
C ILE A 286 -5.89 -16.01 -5.99
N SER A 287 -5.38 -14.89 -6.50
CA SER A 287 -4.89 -14.78 -7.88
C SER A 287 -3.45 -15.27 -8.06
N GLN A 288 -2.70 -15.43 -6.94
CA GLN A 288 -1.29 -15.80 -6.93
C GLN A 288 -1.08 -17.18 -6.27
N VAL A 289 -1.77 -18.19 -6.80
CA VAL A 289 -1.67 -19.57 -6.29
C VAL A 289 -0.54 -20.30 -7.02
N ASP A 290 0.53 -20.66 -6.29
CA ASP A 290 1.70 -21.37 -6.79
C ASP A 290 1.68 -22.88 -6.45
N LEU A 291 0.51 -23.43 -6.15
CA LEU A 291 0.34 -24.84 -5.87
C LEU A 291 0.39 -25.70 -7.15
N PRO A 292 0.76 -26.98 -7.06
CA PRO A 292 0.71 -27.90 -8.19
C PRO A 292 -0.67 -27.94 -8.85
N LYS A 293 -0.69 -28.12 -10.19
CA LYS A 293 -1.94 -28.19 -10.96
C LYS A 293 -2.91 -29.21 -10.37
N GLY A 294 -4.16 -28.78 -10.15
CA GLY A 294 -5.22 -29.63 -9.59
C GLY A 294 -5.30 -29.64 -8.07
N GLN A 295 -4.37 -29.02 -7.35
CA GLN A 295 -4.45 -28.89 -5.90
C GLN A 295 -5.26 -27.66 -5.50
N LEU A 296 -6.29 -27.86 -4.66
CA LEU A 296 -7.12 -26.77 -4.16
C LEU A 296 -6.36 -25.96 -3.11
N SER A 297 -6.38 -24.64 -3.25
CA SER A 297 -5.83 -23.72 -2.24
C SER A 297 -6.58 -23.85 -0.92
N GLY A 298 -5.84 -24.03 0.16
CA GLY A 298 -6.39 -24.10 1.52
C GLY A 298 -7.07 -22.78 1.94
N LEU A 299 -6.65 -21.64 1.41
CA LEU A 299 -7.32 -20.36 1.64
C LEU A 299 -8.72 -20.34 1.02
N VAL A 300 -8.84 -20.80 -0.22
CA VAL A 300 -10.13 -20.89 -0.94
C VAL A 300 -11.05 -21.91 -0.27
N ASP A 301 -10.52 -23.04 0.13
CA ASP A 301 -11.30 -24.07 0.86
C ASP A 301 -11.76 -23.57 2.23
N ALA A 302 -10.88 -22.91 2.99
CA ALA A 302 -11.21 -22.34 4.30
C ALA A 302 -12.33 -21.29 4.19
N GLU A 303 -12.30 -20.41 3.22
CA GLU A 303 -13.37 -19.44 3.01
C GLU A 303 -14.71 -20.13 2.75
N ARG A 304 -14.72 -21.15 1.92
CA ARG A 304 -15.93 -21.93 1.62
C ARG A 304 -16.51 -22.62 2.86
N VAL A 305 -15.64 -23.26 3.65
CA VAL A 305 -16.05 -24.11 4.78
C VAL A 305 -16.38 -23.27 6.03
N LEU A 306 -15.60 -22.23 6.30
CA LEU A 306 -15.64 -21.50 7.57
C LEU A 306 -16.49 -20.22 7.53
N ARG A 307 -17.04 -19.83 6.39
CA ARG A 307 -17.78 -18.57 6.21
C ARG A 307 -18.94 -18.37 7.21
N ARG A 308 -19.50 -19.44 7.75
CA ARG A 308 -20.63 -19.41 8.69
C ARG A 308 -20.22 -19.70 10.14
N VAL A 309 -18.93 -19.89 10.40
CA VAL A 309 -18.44 -20.17 11.76
C VAL A 309 -18.36 -18.86 12.54
N LYS A 310 -19.02 -18.80 13.69
CA LYS A 310 -18.97 -17.64 14.58
C LYS A 310 -17.55 -17.44 15.11
N GLY A 311 -17.11 -16.20 15.27
CA GLY A 311 -15.76 -15.85 15.72
C GLY A 311 -14.71 -15.80 14.59
N ILE A 312 -15.11 -16.08 13.34
CA ILE A 312 -14.27 -15.96 12.16
C ILE A 312 -14.79 -14.85 11.27
N SER A 313 -13.91 -13.96 10.82
CA SER A 313 -14.23 -12.89 9.87
C SER A 313 -13.45 -13.04 8.55
N PHE A 314 -14.06 -12.56 7.46
CA PHE A 314 -13.45 -12.52 6.14
C PHE A 314 -13.57 -11.12 5.57
N THR A 315 -12.43 -10.46 5.34
CA THR A 315 -12.35 -9.17 4.67
C THR A 315 -11.76 -9.37 3.28
N ARG A 316 -12.46 -8.90 2.26
CA ARG A 316 -12.02 -8.97 0.86
C ARG A 316 -11.56 -7.59 0.39
N PHE A 317 -10.33 -7.53 -0.03
CA PHE A 317 -9.72 -6.38 -0.69
C PHE A 317 -9.86 -6.50 -2.20
N THR A 318 -9.95 -5.37 -2.87
CA THR A 318 -10.04 -5.25 -4.32
C THR A 318 -8.86 -4.45 -4.88
N SER A 319 -8.76 -4.32 -6.19
CA SER A 319 -7.77 -3.46 -6.84
C SER A 319 -7.89 -1.98 -6.43
N ALA A 320 -9.08 -1.53 -6.04
CA ALA A 320 -9.30 -0.17 -5.52
C ALA A 320 -8.62 0.09 -4.16
N ASP A 321 -8.31 -0.98 -3.42
CA ASP A 321 -7.63 -0.89 -2.12
C ASP A 321 -6.10 -0.95 -2.22
N VAL A 322 -5.57 -1.04 -3.45
CA VAL A 322 -4.12 -1.12 -3.68
C VAL A 322 -3.47 0.24 -3.41
N VAL A 323 -2.57 0.25 -2.44
CA VAL A 323 -1.78 1.42 -2.05
C VAL A 323 -0.36 1.23 -2.57
N ARG A 324 -0.04 1.80 -3.72
CA ARG A 324 1.27 1.67 -4.38
C ARG A 324 1.79 3.03 -4.83
N HIS A 325 3.10 3.09 -5.01
CA HIS A 325 3.73 4.23 -5.68
C HIS A 325 3.10 4.41 -7.09
N PRO A 326 2.77 5.65 -7.50
CA PRO A 326 2.09 5.92 -8.78
C PRO A 326 2.80 5.33 -10.01
N LEU A 327 4.13 5.30 -9.98
CA LEU A 327 4.92 4.68 -11.04
C LEU A 327 4.71 3.16 -11.08
N VAL A 328 4.65 2.51 -9.91
CA VAL A 328 4.44 1.06 -9.84
C VAL A 328 3.04 0.69 -10.33
N ALA A 329 2.01 1.48 -10.02
CA ALA A 329 0.67 1.29 -10.56
C ALA A 329 0.69 1.34 -12.10
N ARG A 330 1.32 2.37 -12.69
CA ARG A 330 1.45 2.49 -14.15
C ARG A 330 2.26 1.36 -14.80
N ILE A 331 3.26 0.84 -14.12
CA ILE A 331 4.02 -0.33 -14.60
C ILE A 331 3.12 -1.56 -14.65
N VAL A 332 2.34 -1.83 -13.60
CA VAL A 332 1.41 -2.97 -13.55
C VAL A 332 0.37 -2.84 -14.67
N ASP A 333 -0.27 -1.68 -14.79
CA ASP A 333 -1.27 -1.42 -15.85
C ASP A 333 -0.70 -1.66 -17.26
N ALA A 334 0.56 -1.26 -17.51
CA ALA A 334 1.22 -1.48 -18.79
C ALA A 334 1.45 -2.98 -19.08
N TYR A 335 1.86 -3.77 -18.10
CA TYR A 335 2.01 -5.21 -18.24
C TYR A 335 0.68 -5.94 -18.43
N ASP A 336 -0.36 -5.55 -17.69
CA ASP A 336 -1.70 -6.12 -17.79
C ASP A 336 -2.33 -5.84 -19.15
N ALA A 337 -2.15 -4.63 -19.69
CA ALA A 337 -2.59 -4.25 -21.02
C ALA A 337 -1.91 -5.10 -22.11
N GLN A 338 -0.61 -5.36 -21.99
CA GLN A 338 0.14 -6.20 -22.93
C GLN A 338 -0.29 -7.67 -22.83
N GLY A 339 -0.47 -8.21 -21.60
CA GLY A 339 -0.95 -9.57 -21.37
C GLY A 339 -2.35 -9.82 -21.94
N SER A 340 -3.24 -8.83 -21.84
CA SER A 340 -4.59 -8.88 -22.39
C SER A 340 -4.62 -8.81 -23.92
N ALA A 341 -3.67 -8.07 -24.51
CA ALA A 341 -3.52 -8.00 -25.97
C ALA A 341 -2.97 -9.33 -26.55
N ALA A 342 -2.00 -9.95 -25.87
CA ALA A 342 -1.43 -11.23 -26.26
C ALA A 342 -2.48 -12.37 -26.22
N ARG A 343 -3.34 -12.40 -25.19
CA ARG A 343 -4.44 -13.39 -25.11
C ARG A 343 -5.47 -13.22 -26.22
N ARG A 344 -5.84 -11.97 -26.54
CA ARG A 344 -6.79 -11.70 -27.65
C ARG A 344 -6.21 -12.01 -29.04
N GLY A 345 -4.89 -11.96 -29.20
CA GLY A 345 -4.23 -12.35 -30.45
C GLY A 345 -4.19 -13.87 -30.65
N LEU A 346 -4.12 -14.66 -29.58
CA LEU A 346 -4.16 -16.12 -29.63
C LEU A 346 -5.58 -16.67 -29.89
N ASP A 347 -6.62 -16.00 -29.38
CA ASP A 347 -8.03 -16.37 -29.61
C ASP A 347 -8.55 -15.95 -31.00
N ALA A 348 -7.76 -15.22 -31.78
CA ALA A 348 -8.11 -14.78 -33.14
C ALA A 348 -7.47 -15.64 -34.26
N GLU A 349 -6.61 -16.60 -33.92
CA GLU A 349 -5.94 -17.53 -34.86
C GLU A 349 -6.49 -18.97 -34.77
N ASP A 350 -7.50 -19.25 -33.92
CA ASP A 350 -8.30 -20.47 -33.88
C ASP A 350 -9.70 -20.21 -34.51
#